data_750aa083d0fc13f8b892d315ae68315e
#
_entry.id   750aa083d0fc13f8b892d315ae68315e
#
_cell.length_a   1.000
_cell.length_b   1.000
_cell.length_c   1.000
_cell.angle_alpha   90.00
_cell.angle_beta   90.00
_cell.angle_gamma   90.00
#
_symmetry.space_group_name_H-M   'P 1'
#
loop_
_entity.id
_entity.type
_entity.pdbx_description
1 polymer ?
#
loop_
_entity_poly.entity_id
_entity_poly.type
_entity_poly.pdbx_seq_one_letter_code
_entity_poly.pdbx_strand_id
1 'polypeptide(L)'
;MKRIVYLFVALLMMVTADAQRLRVGGGTSGMTLTERQKGLAACACLMAQGDMNRLEPTVRMALNKGVTINELKEAFSQLYAYTGFPRSLNALGVLSKVLENRQANWQEGKPWKRPAEWDNAKKAYELGTKNQTQLSGKPFNYEFCPQDDYYLKSHLFGDIFAGDQLSAADREIVTVAALSGLDGVAPQLAAHKQGAVNMGNSKQLVDELCTWLCKEGYTLSTKWPKGDPNPYGKYFIGQSYLADVGGGVMNVTFEPRCRNNWHIHHKQVQVLICVAGRGWYQEWGKEPVEMTPGTVIAIPAEVKHWHGAAKDSWFQHLTYHKDVQDGASNEWLEPVIDEIYSKLQ
;
A
#
# COMPACT_ATOMS: atom_id res chain seq x y z
N MET A 1 -25.69 -22.81 7.31
CA MET A 1 -24.30 -22.57 6.93
C MET A 1 -24.09 -21.16 6.40
N LYS A 2 -24.53 -20.10 7.10
CA LYS A 2 -24.39 -18.69 6.68
C LYS A 2 -24.01 -17.74 7.83
N ARG A 3 -23.36 -18.24 8.90
CA ARG A 3 -23.03 -17.42 10.09
C ARG A 3 -21.53 -17.36 10.46
N ILE A 4 -20.64 -17.93 9.65
CA ILE A 4 -19.21 -18.03 10.02
C ILE A 4 -18.35 -16.93 9.35
N VAL A 5 -18.83 -16.26 8.31
CA VAL A 5 -18.04 -15.26 7.56
C VAL A 5 -17.99 -13.90 8.24
N TYR A 6 -18.88 -13.61 9.19
CA TYR A 6 -18.98 -12.27 9.82
C TYR A 6 -18.19 -12.08 11.13
N LEU A 7 -17.50 -13.10 11.63
CA LEU A 7 -16.78 -12.96 12.91
C LEU A 7 -15.43 -12.23 12.80
N PHE A 8 -14.89 -12.05 11.60
CA PHE A 8 -13.62 -11.35 11.40
C PHE A 8 -13.76 -9.82 11.32
N VAL A 9 -14.94 -9.29 11.04
CA VAL A 9 -15.20 -7.84 10.93
C VAL A 9 -15.69 -7.23 12.24
N ALA A 10 -16.31 -8.02 13.13
CA ALA A 10 -16.93 -7.52 14.36
C ALA A 10 -15.98 -7.31 15.55
N LEU A 11 -14.71 -7.76 15.48
CA LEU A 11 -13.76 -7.63 16.58
C LEU A 11 -12.93 -6.33 16.53
N LEU A 12 -13.13 -5.48 15.53
CA LEU A 12 -12.40 -4.21 15.36
C LEU A 12 -13.17 -2.97 15.84
N MET A 13 -14.40 -3.10 16.34
CA MET A 13 -15.24 -1.95 16.71
C MET A 13 -15.67 -1.89 18.18
N MET A 14 -14.86 -2.35 19.12
CA MET A 14 -15.07 -2.03 20.53
C MET A 14 -13.75 -1.71 21.22
N VAL A 15 -13.23 -0.51 21.00
CA VAL A 15 -12.35 0.16 21.95
C VAL A 15 -12.93 1.55 22.18
N THR A 16 -13.89 1.64 23.10
CA THR A 16 -14.27 2.88 23.72
C THR A 16 -13.39 3.11 24.94
N ALA A 17 -12.77 4.28 24.95
CA ALA A 17 -12.44 5.13 26.10
C ALA A 17 -12.19 4.42 27.45
N ASP A 18 -10.92 4.16 27.77
CA ASP A 18 -10.35 4.36 29.10
C ASP A 18 -8.83 4.18 29.07
N ALA A 19 -8.12 5.25 28.71
CA ALA A 19 -6.69 5.38 28.98
C ALA A 19 -6.33 6.87 29.11
N GLN A 20 -6.94 7.54 30.10
CA GLN A 20 -6.37 8.78 30.63
C GLN A 20 -5.55 8.46 31.88
N ARG A 21 -4.31 8.95 31.82
CA ARG A 21 -3.29 9.10 32.87
C ARG A 21 -2.17 8.06 32.90
N LEU A 22 -1.14 8.41 32.14
CA LEU A 22 0.23 8.44 32.67
C LEU A 22 1.02 9.49 31.86
N ARG A 23 1.04 10.71 32.36
CA ARG A 23 2.00 11.73 31.92
C ARG A 23 3.33 11.40 32.54
N VAL A 24 4.29 10.99 31.72
CA VAL A 24 5.71 11.18 32.01
C VAL A 24 6.24 12.15 30.96
N GLY A 25 6.67 13.31 31.42
CA GLY A 25 7.19 14.37 30.56
C GLY A 25 8.53 13.95 29.94
N GLY A 26 8.61 14.10 28.65
CA GLY A 26 9.80 14.05 27.83
C GLY A 26 9.39 14.57 26.46
N GLY A 27 9.88 15.75 26.06
CA GLY A 27 9.58 16.37 24.80
C GLY A 27 9.92 15.45 23.63
N THR A 28 8.94 14.83 23.03
CA THR A 28 9.09 14.12 21.75
C THR A 28 9.05 15.15 20.63
N SER A 29 10.23 15.62 20.22
CA SER A 29 10.43 16.08 18.84
C SER A 29 9.80 15.02 17.93
N GLY A 30 8.77 15.36 17.17
CA GLY A 30 8.10 14.42 16.27
C GLY A 30 9.13 13.78 15.35
N MET A 31 9.37 12.47 15.52
CA MET A 31 10.32 11.77 14.66
C MET A 31 9.69 11.66 13.29
N THR A 32 10.22 12.42 12.35
CA THR A 32 9.90 12.32 10.92
C THR A 32 10.57 11.09 10.33
N LEU A 33 10.00 10.55 9.27
CA LEU A 33 10.53 9.41 8.52
C LEU A 33 11.93 9.72 8.00
N THR A 34 12.94 8.99 8.46
CA THR A 34 14.33 9.19 8.06
C THR A 34 14.56 8.78 6.61
N GLU A 35 15.59 9.34 5.96
CA GLU A 35 15.96 8.97 4.59
C GLU A 35 16.31 7.48 4.44
N ARG A 36 16.93 6.87 5.47
CA ARG A 36 17.17 5.44 5.54
C ARG A 36 15.84 4.64 5.55
N GLN A 37 14.88 5.03 6.39
CA GLN A 37 13.57 4.38 6.46
C GLN A 37 12.79 4.54 5.15
N LYS A 38 12.85 5.71 4.52
CA LYS A 38 12.28 5.93 3.18
C LYS A 38 12.89 5.00 2.14
N GLY A 39 14.22 4.79 2.17
CA GLY A 39 14.89 3.87 1.29
C GLY A 39 14.45 2.42 1.46
N LEU A 40 14.38 1.92 2.71
CA LEU A 40 13.86 0.59 3.03
C LEU A 40 12.41 0.43 2.58
N ALA A 41 11.56 1.40 2.88
CA ALA A 41 10.13 1.38 2.55
C ALA A 41 9.88 1.36 1.04
N ALA A 42 10.58 2.21 0.28
CA ALA A 42 10.46 2.24 -1.17
C ALA A 42 10.84 0.91 -1.82
N CYS A 43 11.98 0.34 -1.39
CA CYS A 43 12.43 -0.98 -1.86
C CYS A 43 11.42 -2.08 -1.53
N ALA A 44 10.87 -2.08 -0.30
CA ALA A 44 9.89 -3.06 0.15
C ALA A 44 8.59 -2.99 -0.66
N CYS A 45 8.08 -1.78 -0.90
CA CYS A 45 6.86 -1.56 -1.68
C CYS A 45 7.01 -2.05 -3.13
N LEU A 46 8.11 -1.71 -3.80
CA LEU A 46 8.37 -2.12 -5.19
C LEU A 46 8.61 -3.63 -5.32
N MET A 47 9.33 -4.23 -4.37
CA MET A 47 9.49 -5.68 -4.31
C MET A 47 8.13 -6.37 -4.20
N ALA A 48 7.26 -5.87 -3.30
CA ALA A 48 5.94 -6.44 -3.08
C ALA A 48 5.06 -6.39 -4.33
N GLN A 49 5.17 -5.35 -5.12
CA GLN A 49 4.50 -5.23 -6.43
C GLN A 49 5.12 -6.13 -7.52
N GLY A 50 6.38 -6.55 -7.35
CA GLY A 50 7.15 -7.24 -8.38
C GLY A 50 7.71 -6.27 -9.44
N ASP A 51 7.82 -4.99 -9.13
CA ASP A 51 8.34 -3.97 -10.05
C ASP A 51 9.87 -3.88 -9.97
N MET A 52 10.53 -4.82 -10.60
CA MET A 52 12.00 -4.91 -10.61
C MET A 52 12.64 -3.76 -11.39
N ASN A 53 11.94 -3.16 -12.34
CA ASN A 53 12.47 -2.05 -13.14
C ASN A 53 12.64 -0.78 -12.29
N ARG A 54 11.65 -0.45 -11.48
CA ARG A 54 11.78 0.66 -10.53
C ARG A 54 12.62 0.29 -9.31
N LEU A 55 12.67 -0.99 -8.94
CA LEU A 55 13.43 -1.44 -7.78
C LEU A 55 14.95 -1.22 -7.97
N GLU A 56 15.53 -1.49 -9.14
CA GLU A 56 16.97 -1.33 -9.37
C GLU A 56 17.50 0.08 -9.05
N PRO A 57 16.97 1.17 -9.63
CA PRO A 57 17.40 2.52 -9.27
C PRO A 57 17.07 2.88 -7.82
N THR A 58 15.98 2.34 -7.25
CA THR A 58 15.58 2.60 -5.86
C THR A 58 16.54 1.94 -4.87
N VAL A 59 17.07 0.74 -5.15
CA VAL A 59 18.13 0.10 -4.35
C VAL A 59 19.38 0.97 -4.33
N ARG A 60 19.82 1.51 -5.48
CA ARG A 60 20.98 2.43 -5.54
C ARG A 60 20.73 3.69 -4.70
N MET A 61 19.54 4.27 -4.81
CA MET A 61 19.14 5.44 -4.01
C MET A 61 19.14 5.11 -2.52
N ALA A 62 18.58 3.98 -2.11
CA ALA A 62 18.53 3.56 -0.71
C ALA A 62 19.93 3.38 -0.10
N LEU A 63 20.85 2.71 -0.83
CA LEU A 63 22.25 2.54 -0.43
C LEU A 63 22.96 3.89 -0.29
N ASN A 64 22.73 4.85 -1.21
CA ASN A 64 23.27 6.21 -1.13
C ASN A 64 22.72 7.01 0.06
N LYS A 65 21.52 6.66 0.54
CA LYS A 65 20.87 7.29 1.70
C LYS A 65 21.15 6.57 3.03
N GLY A 66 22.12 5.65 3.03
CA GLY A 66 22.63 5.02 4.24
C GLY A 66 21.92 3.74 4.67
N VAL A 67 21.05 3.18 3.81
CA VAL A 67 20.60 1.78 4.00
C VAL A 67 21.79 0.87 3.74
N THR A 68 22.03 -0.09 4.61
CA THR A 68 23.12 -1.03 4.44
C THR A 68 22.73 -2.21 3.57
N ILE A 69 23.73 -2.87 2.99
CA ILE A 69 23.52 -4.05 2.13
C ILE A 69 22.82 -5.16 2.90
N ASN A 70 23.24 -5.41 4.16
CA ASN A 70 22.66 -6.47 4.96
C ASN A 70 21.23 -6.16 5.44
N GLU A 71 20.88 -4.88 5.64
CA GLU A 71 19.49 -4.48 5.90
C GLU A 71 18.58 -4.76 4.70
N LEU A 72 19.04 -4.49 3.47
CA LEU A 72 18.26 -4.83 2.27
C LEU A 72 18.13 -6.34 2.07
N LYS A 73 19.21 -7.11 2.32
CA LYS A 73 19.13 -8.57 2.29
C LYS A 73 18.09 -9.09 3.27
N GLU A 74 18.07 -8.59 4.49
CA GLU A 74 17.13 -9.02 5.52
C GLU A 74 15.69 -8.56 5.20
N ALA A 75 15.50 -7.33 4.73
CA ALA A 75 14.20 -6.83 4.30
C ALA A 75 13.60 -7.68 3.18
N PHE A 76 14.37 -7.95 2.12
CA PHE A 76 13.90 -8.77 1.00
C PHE A 76 13.67 -10.22 1.40
N SER A 77 14.50 -10.76 2.28
CA SER A 77 14.31 -12.09 2.86
C SER A 77 13.03 -12.17 3.69
N GLN A 78 12.80 -11.24 4.63
CA GLN A 78 11.58 -11.20 5.45
C GLN A 78 10.30 -11.18 4.60
N LEU A 79 10.31 -10.40 3.53
CA LEU A 79 9.13 -10.16 2.72
C LEU A 79 8.64 -11.38 1.92
N TYR A 80 9.43 -12.46 1.81
CA TYR A 80 8.90 -13.66 1.16
C TYR A 80 7.66 -14.21 1.88
N ALA A 81 7.55 -14.00 3.20
CA ALA A 81 6.39 -14.45 3.97
C ALA A 81 5.08 -13.72 3.59
N TYR A 82 5.18 -12.56 2.95
CA TYR A 82 4.05 -11.73 2.50
C TYR A 82 3.84 -11.78 0.98
N THR A 83 4.90 -12.05 0.21
CA THR A 83 4.91 -11.89 -1.25
C THR A 83 5.34 -13.16 -2.01
N GLY A 84 5.73 -14.20 -1.29
CA GLY A 84 6.27 -15.44 -1.83
C GLY A 84 7.76 -15.35 -2.22
N PHE A 85 8.42 -16.50 -2.24
CA PHE A 85 9.83 -16.63 -2.63
C PHE A 85 10.17 -16.03 -4.00
N PRO A 86 9.32 -16.17 -5.06
CA PRO A 86 9.68 -15.63 -6.36
C PRO A 86 10.00 -14.14 -6.34
N ARG A 87 9.19 -13.31 -5.66
CA ARG A 87 9.44 -11.87 -5.56
C ARG A 87 10.66 -11.55 -4.69
N SER A 88 10.85 -12.29 -3.60
CA SER A 88 12.03 -12.16 -2.74
C SER A 88 13.32 -12.46 -3.50
N LEU A 89 13.38 -13.59 -4.20
CA LEU A 89 14.55 -13.98 -4.98
C LEU A 89 14.84 -13.01 -6.12
N ASN A 90 13.82 -12.50 -6.80
CA ASN A 90 13.98 -11.48 -7.83
C ASN A 90 14.58 -10.20 -7.26
N ALA A 91 14.09 -9.72 -6.11
CA ALA A 91 14.62 -8.52 -5.45
C ALA A 91 16.08 -8.71 -4.97
N LEU A 92 16.40 -9.88 -4.42
CA LEU A 92 17.79 -10.24 -4.08
C LEU A 92 18.69 -10.32 -5.32
N GLY A 93 18.15 -10.80 -6.44
CA GLY A 93 18.83 -10.77 -7.73
C GLY A 93 19.14 -9.35 -8.22
N VAL A 94 18.17 -8.43 -8.08
CA VAL A 94 18.37 -7.00 -8.37
C VAL A 94 19.46 -6.41 -7.47
N LEU A 95 19.42 -6.68 -6.17
CA LEU A 95 20.46 -6.22 -5.24
C LEU A 95 21.83 -6.76 -5.63
N SER A 96 21.94 -8.06 -5.94
CA SER A 96 23.19 -8.70 -6.38
C SER A 96 23.74 -8.00 -7.63
N LYS A 97 22.93 -7.78 -8.64
CA LYS A 97 23.30 -7.05 -9.87
C LYS A 97 23.77 -5.62 -9.58
N VAL A 98 23.07 -4.91 -8.70
CA VAL A 98 23.49 -3.55 -8.30
C VAL A 98 24.87 -3.55 -7.65
N LEU A 99 25.18 -4.59 -6.87
CA LEU A 99 26.46 -4.73 -6.18
C LEU A 99 27.64 -5.12 -7.09
N GLU A 100 27.42 -5.61 -8.30
CA GLU A 100 28.49 -5.79 -9.31
C GLU A 100 29.22 -4.48 -9.60
N ASN A 101 28.50 -3.34 -9.52
CA ASN A 101 29.05 -2.00 -9.65
C ASN A 101 28.98 -1.24 -8.31
N ARG A 102 29.44 -1.91 -7.23
CA ARG A 102 29.42 -1.38 -5.88
C ARG A 102 30.19 -0.08 -5.76
N GLN A 103 29.56 0.92 -5.15
CA GLN A 103 30.22 2.19 -4.84
C GLN A 103 30.92 2.12 -3.46
N ALA A 104 32.03 2.86 -3.34
CA ALA A 104 32.87 2.82 -2.13
C ALA A 104 32.17 3.34 -0.85
N ASN A 105 31.16 4.20 -1.02
CA ASN A 105 30.38 4.76 0.08
C ASN A 105 29.26 3.83 0.60
N TRP A 106 28.95 2.73 -0.08
CA TRP A 106 27.91 1.79 0.34
C TRP A 106 28.43 0.89 1.47
N GLN A 107 27.70 0.90 2.57
CA GLN A 107 28.07 0.17 3.78
C GLN A 107 27.51 -1.25 3.74
N GLU A 108 28.34 -2.23 4.14
CA GLU A 108 27.88 -3.62 4.32
C GLU A 108 26.85 -3.73 5.42
N GLY A 109 27.01 -2.97 6.48
CA GLY A 109 26.23 -3.06 7.69
C GLY A 109 26.79 -4.09 8.69
N LYS A 110 25.99 -4.43 9.69
CA LYS A 110 26.31 -5.41 10.71
C LYS A 110 26.54 -6.78 10.05
N PRO A 111 27.62 -7.52 10.40
CA PRO A 111 27.84 -8.87 9.87
C PRO A 111 26.66 -9.79 10.20
N TRP A 112 26.17 -10.51 9.19
CA TRP A 112 25.11 -11.49 9.42
C TRP A 112 25.59 -12.61 10.35
N LYS A 113 24.72 -12.97 11.30
CA LYS A 113 24.92 -14.10 12.18
C LYS A 113 23.72 -15.02 12.11
N ARG A 114 23.97 -16.34 12.10
CA ARG A 114 22.89 -17.32 12.19
C ARG A 114 22.18 -17.19 13.53
N PRO A 115 20.86 -16.95 13.55
CA PRO A 115 20.11 -16.91 14.80
C PRO A 115 20.15 -18.28 15.52
N ALA A 116 20.30 -18.26 16.84
CA ALA A 116 20.33 -19.48 17.65
C ALA A 116 18.94 -20.18 17.70
N GLU A 117 17.91 -19.45 17.46
CA GLU A 117 16.52 -19.93 17.37
C GLU A 117 16.31 -20.91 16.22
N TRP A 118 17.07 -20.77 15.11
CA TRP A 118 16.97 -21.65 13.95
C TRP A 118 17.39 -23.11 14.24
N ASP A 119 18.15 -23.33 15.28
CA ASP A 119 18.57 -24.67 15.70
C ASP A 119 17.64 -25.27 16.77
N ASN A 120 16.58 -24.54 17.15
CA ASN A 120 15.66 -24.97 18.18
C ASN A 120 14.21 -24.51 17.93
N ALA A 121 13.41 -25.36 17.34
CA ALA A 121 12.02 -25.08 16.98
C ALA A 121 11.15 -24.59 18.16
N LYS A 122 11.42 -25.09 19.38
CA LYS A 122 10.71 -24.62 20.58
C LYS A 122 11.05 -23.17 20.91
N LYS A 123 12.33 -22.79 20.86
CA LYS A 123 12.76 -21.41 21.08
C LYS A 123 12.21 -20.46 20.02
N ALA A 124 12.22 -20.89 18.74
CA ALA A 124 11.64 -20.11 17.65
C ALA A 124 10.14 -19.85 17.89
N TYR A 125 9.40 -20.89 18.28
CA TYR A 125 7.96 -20.79 18.58
C TYR A 125 7.68 -19.88 19.80
N GLU A 126 8.47 -19.99 20.88
CA GLU A 126 8.35 -19.12 22.06
C GLU A 126 8.66 -17.67 21.73
N LEU A 127 9.73 -17.39 20.98
CA LEU A 127 10.07 -16.06 20.48
C LEU A 127 8.92 -15.49 19.62
N GLY A 128 8.44 -16.29 18.68
CA GLY A 128 7.37 -15.85 17.77
C GLY A 128 6.06 -15.60 18.48
N THR A 129 5.69 -16.41 19.45
CA THR A 129 4.51 -16.16 20.30
C THR A 129 4.62 -14.83 21.04
N LYS A 130 5.80 -14.51 21.58
CA LYS A 130 6.09 -13.23 22.24
C LYS A 130 5.98 -12.05 21.25
N ASN A 131 6.64 -12.15 20.09
CA ASN A 131 6.64 -11.10 19.07
C ASN A 131 5.24 -10.86 18.51
N GLN A 132 4.50 -11.93 18.20
CA GLN A 132 3.12 -11.82 17.71
C GLN A 132 2.19 -11.18 18.74
N THR A 133 2.34 -11.55 20.03
CA THR A 133 1.56 -10.95 21.12
C THR A 133 1.88 -9.46 21.25
N GLN A 134 3.15 -9.06 21.17
CA GLN A 134 3.54 -7.66 21.20
C GLN A 134 2.96 -6.89 20.00
N LEU A 135 3.11 -7.43 18.78
CA LEU A 135 2.60 -6.81 17.57
C LEU A 135 1.08 -6.63 17.61
N SER A 136 0.35 -7.67 18.03
CA SER A 136 -1.12 -7.65 18.10
C SER A 136 -1.66 -6.88 19.31
N GLY A 137 -0.81 -6.55 20.29
CA GLY A 137 -1.20 -5.94 21.55
C GLY A 137 -1.89 -6.90 22.54
N LYS A 138 -2.09 -8.16 22.15
CA LYS A 138 -2.70 -9.24 22.95
C LYS A 138 -2.31 -10.61 22.38
N PRO A 139 -2.41 -11.69 23.18
CA PRO A 139 -2.24 -13.05 22.67
C PRO A 139 -3.20 -13.34 21.52
N PHE A 140 -2.68 -13.95 20.46
CA PHE A 140 -3.45 -14.34 19.28
C PHE A 140 -3.24 -15.83 19.00
N ASN A 141 -4.33 -16.57 18.81
CA ASN A 141 -4.35 -17.95 18.36
C ASN A 141 -5.31 -18.09 17.19
N TYR A 142 -4.82 -18.65 16.08
CA TYR A 142 -5.64 -18.88 14.90
C TYR A 142 -6.23 -20.29 14.93
N GLU A 143 -7.23 -20.49 15.81
CA GLU A 143 -7.83 -21.82 16.07
C GLU A 143 -8.47 -22.45 14.83
N PHE A 144 -8.94 -21.63 13.88
CA PHE A 144 -9.55 -22.12 12.64
C PHE A 144 -8.57 -22.89 11.76
N CYS A 145 -7.28 -22.50 11.75
CA CYS A 145 -6.21 -23.18 11.00
C CYS A 145 -4.95 -23.31 11.87
N PRO A 146 -4.82 -24.39 12.63
CA PRO A 146 -3.65 -24.59 13.51
C PRO A 146 -2.31 -24.63 12.78
N GLN A 147 -2.30 -25.02 11.50
CA GLN A 147 -1.09 -25.00 10.68
C GLN A 147 -0.59 -23.55 10.48
N ASP A 148 -1.49 -22.64 10.10
CA ASP A 148 -1.14 -21.24 9.91
C ASP A 148 -0.75 -20.57 11.24
N ASP A 149 -1.42 -20.92 12.34
CA ASP A 149 -1.03 -20.46 13.68
C ASP A 149 0.40 -20.88 14.01
N TYR A 150 0.74 -22.15 13.72
CA TYR A 150 2.08 -22.67 13.93
C TYR A 150 3.12 -21.95 13.04
N TYR A 151 2.84 -21.77 11.74
CA TYR A 151 3.76 -21.10 10.82
C TYR A 151 3.94 -19.62 11.16
N LEU A 152 2.89 -18.93 11.54
CA LEU A 152 2.98 -17.54 11.99
C LEU A 152 3.90 -17.44 13.22
N LYS A 153 3.70 -18.27 14.23
CA LYS A 153 4.49 -18.24 15.48
C LYS A 153 5.90 -18.76 15.30
N SER A 154 6.07 -19.97 14.73
CA SER A 154 7.38 -20.58 14.63
C SER A 154 8.27 -19.92 13.59
N HIS A 155 7.71 -19.59 12.43
CA HIS A 155 8.50 -19.17 11.29
C HIS A 155 8.47 -17.65 11.07
N LEU A 156 7.30 -17.02 10.88
CA LEU A 156 7.24 -15.59 10.60
C LEU A 156 7.75 -14.78 11.81
N PHE A 157 7.08 -14.90 12.95
CA PHE A 157 7.43 -14.12 14.15
C PHE A 157 8.56 -14.75 14.99
N GLY A 158 8.91 -16.01 14.71
CA GLY A 158 10.04 -16.73 15.31
C GLY A 158 11.32 -16.61 14.48
N ASP A 159 11.48 -17.46 13.47
CA ASP A 159 12.73 -17.55 12.69
C ASP A 159 13.11 -16.23 12.01
N ILE A 160 12.16 -15.57 11.34
CA ILE A 160 12.43 -14.34 10.60
C ILE A 160 12.71 -13.18 11.57
N PHE A 161 11.93 -13.05 12.65
CA PHE A 161 12.14 -12.00 13.65
C PHE A 161 13.37 -12.23 14.54
N ALA A 162 13.97 -13.42 14.52
CA ALA A 162 15.26 -13.69 15.18
C ALA A 162 16.44 -13.02 14.46
N GLY A 163 16.30 -12.61 13.21
CA GLY A 163 17.31 -11.82 12.50
C GLY A 163 17.60 -10.50 13.18
N ASP A 164 18.85 -10.01 13.08
CA ASP A 164 19.35 -8.89 13.86
C ASP A 164 19.77 -7.66 13.04
N GLN A 165 19.53 -7.65 11.71
CA GLN A 165 19.88 -6.52 10.85
C GLN A 165 18.85 -5.38 10.95
N LEU A 166 17.58 -5.72 11.14
CA LEU A 166 16.50 -4.76 11.31
C LEU A 166 15.96 -4.80 12.75
N SER A 167 15.70 -3.63 13.32
CA SER A 167 14.92 -3.54 14.55
C SER A 167 13.48 -3.99 14.34
N ALA A 168 12.76 -4.35 15.40
CA ALA A 168 11.33 -4.69 15.29
C ALA A 168 10.51 -3.52 14.69
N ALA A 169 10.85 -2.27 15.03
CA ALA A 169 10.22 -1.08 14.46
C ALA A 169 10.48 -0.95 12.96
N ASP A 170 11.74 -1.14 12.50
CA ASP A 170 12.07 -1.08 11.07
C ASP A 170 11.47 -2.26 10.28
N ARG A 171 11.36 -3.46 10.90
CA ARG A 171 10.65 -4.59 10.29
C ARG A 171 9.21 -4.26 9.94
N GLU A 172 8.53 -3.58 10.84
CA GLU A 172 7.14 -3.17 10.60
C GLU A 172 7.05 -2.04 9.58
N ILE A 173 8.01 -1.12 9.49
CA ILE A 173 8.09 -0.15 8.39
C ILE A 173 8.18 -0.88 7.04
N VAL A 174 9.05 -1.89 6.94
CA VAL A 174 9.23 -2.72 5.75
C VAL A 174 7.93 -3.47 5.42
N THR A 175 7.28 -4.07 6.42
CA THR A 175 6.04 -4.83 6.24
C THR A 175 4.87 -3.93 5.83
N VAL A 176 4.66 -2.80 6.52
CA VAL A 176 3.62 -1.81 6.16
C VAL A 176 3.83 -1.28 4.75
N ALA A 177 5.07 -0.97 4.38
CA ALA A 177 5.39 -0.50 3.04
C ALA A 177 5.11 -1.56 1.96
N ALA A 178 5.47 -2.82 2.20
CA ALA A 178 5.17 -3.92 1.28
C ALA A 178 3.66 -4.13 1.12
N LEU A 179 2.92 -4.19 2.23
CA LEU A 179 1.47 -4.36 2.21
C LEU A 179 0.74 -3.18 1.56
N SER A 180 1.31 -1.96 1.65
CA SER A 180 0.77 -0.78 0.95
C SER A 180 0.88 -0.89 -0.58
N GLY A 181 1.78 -1.74 -1.09
CA GLY A 181 1.95 -2.01 -2.52
C GLY A 181 1.16 -3.23 -3.03
N LEU A 182 0.39 -3.91 -2.18
CA LEU A 182 -0.35 -5.13 -2.52
C LEU A 182 -1.85 -4.88 -2.55
N ASP A 183 -2.52 -5.48 -3.54
CA ASP A 183 -3.97 -5.53 -3.60
C ASP A 183 -4.52 -6.69 -2.75
N GLY A 184 -5.74 -6.52 -2.22
CA GLY A 184 -6.48 -7.58 -1.52
C GLY A 184 -6.02 -7.87 -0.08
N VAL A 185 -5.10 -7.07 0.49
CA VAL A 185 -4.51 -7.27 1.83
C VAL A 185 -4.86 -6.14 2.83
N ALA A 186 -5.94 -5.42 2.60
CA ALA A 186 -6.33 -4.30 3.45
C ALA A 186 -6.45 -4.65 4.96
N PRO A 187 -7.01 -5.80 5.36
CA PRO A 187 -7.05 -6.19 6.77
C PRO A 187 -5.66 -6.39 7.37
N GLN A 188 -4.73 -6.99 6.62
CA GLN A 188 -3.34 -7.19 7.06
C GLN A 188 -2.60 -5.87 7.17
N LEU A 189 -2.78 -4.98 6.19
CA LEU A 189 -2.21 -3.62 6.25
C LEU A 189 -2.69 -2.86 7.48
N ALA A 190 -3.99 -2.90 7.79
CA ALA A 190 -4.53 -2.25 8.99
C ALA A 190 -3.93 -2.85 10.28
N ALA A 191 -3.83 -4.18 10.36
CA ALA A 191 -3.23 -4.86 11.50
C ALA A 191 -1.75 -4.49 11.68
N HIS A 192 -0.95 -4.47 10.60
CA HIS A 192 0.46 -4.11 10.65
C HIS A 192 0.72 -2.61 10.89
N LYS A 193 -0.17 -1.72 10.48
CA LYS A 193 -0.11 -0.29 10.89
C LYS A 193 -0.19 -0.16 12.41
N GLN A 194 -1.13 -0.86 13.04
CA GLN A 194 -1.21 -0.89 14.50
C GLN A 194 -0.02 -1.64 15.12
N GLY A 195 0.39 -2.75 14.51
CA GLY A 195 1.56 -3.52 14.91
C GLY A 195 2.84 -2.68 14.88
N ALA A 196 3.04 -1.85 13.89
CA ALA A 196 4.18 -0.95 13.79
C ALA A 196 4.25 0.02 14.99
N VAL A 197 3.08 0.51 15.45
CA VAL A 197 3.01 1.32 16.67
C VAL A 197 3.38 0.50 17.91
N ASN A 198 2.85 -0.72 18.03
CA ASN A 198 3.13 -1.62 19.14
C ASN A 198 4.61 -2.07 19.18
N MET A 199 5.28 -2.06 18.03
CA MET A 199 6.71 -2.40 17.89
C MET A 199 7.66 -1.19 18.04
N GLY A 200 7.14 0.01 18.37
CA GLY A 200 7.93 1.15 18.76
C GLY A 200 7.94 2.34 17.81
N ASN A 201 7.21 2.31 16.71
CA ASN A 201 7.00 3.49 15.85
C ASN A 201 5.92 4.42 16.44
N SER A 202 6.00 5.71 16.18
CA SER A 202 4.88 6.59 16.47
C SER A 202 3.77 6.42 15.43
N LYS A 203 2.50 6.60 15.86
CA LYS A 203 1.38 6.59 14.91
C LYS A 203 1.58 7.61 13.79
N GLN A 204 2.09 8.80 14.12
CA GLN A 204 2.37 9.85 13.15
C GLN A 204 3.37 9.38 12.08
N LEU A 205 4.45 8.67 12.48
CA LEU A 205 5.45 8.13 11.54
C LEU A 205 4.83 7.10 10.59
N VAL A 206 3.96 6.22 11.10
CA VAL A 206 3.26 5.22 10.27
C VAL A 206 2.31 5.88 9.26
N ASP A 207 1.58 6.91 9.69
CA ASP A 207 0.69 7.68 8.80
C ASP A 207 1.51 8.47 7.76
N GLU A 208 2.65 9.06 8.16
CA GLU A 208 3.59 9.72 7.26
C GLU A 208 4.18 8.76 6.22
N LEU A 209 4.56 7.53 6.63
CA LEU A 209 5.07 6.48 5.74
C LEU A 209 4.09 6.19 4.61
N CYS A 210 2.83 5.92 4.93
CA CYS A 210 1.81 5.60 3.94
C CYS A 210 1.54 6.79 3.00
N THR A 211 1.47 7.99 3.57
CA THR A 211 1.28 9.24 2.80
C THR A 211 2.44 9.49 1.86
N TRP A 212 3.68 9.30 2.34
CA TRP A 212 4.89 9.48 1.54
C TRP A 212 4.97 8.47 0.40
N LEU A 213 4.77 7.17 0.67
CA LEU A 213 4.77 6.13 -0.39
C LEU A 213 3.75 6.44 -1.49
N CYS A 214 2.59 6.93 -1.10
CA CYS A 214 1.53 7.30 -2.01
C CYS A 214 1.93 8.54 -2.84
N LYS A 215 2.38 9.62 -2.17
CA LYS A 215 2.78 10.88 -2.82
C LYS A 215 3.91 10.68 -3.82
N GLU A 216 4.91 9.87 -3.48
CA GLU A 216 6.05 9.58 -4.37
C GLU A 216 5.71 8.53 -5.45
N GLY A 217 4.46 8.04 -5.50
CA GLY A 217 3.98 7.10 -6.51
C GLY A 217 4.50 5.67 -6.35
N TYR A 218 5.05 5.30 -5.19
CA TYR A 218 5.51 3.93 -4.96
C TYR A 218 4.35 2.92 -4.91
N THR A 219 3.16 3.34 -4.48
CA THR A 219 1.96 2.51 -4.47
C THR A 219 1.21 2.49 -5.80
N LEU A 220 1.66 3.28 -6.80
CA LEU A 220 1.06 3.30 -8.12
C LEU A 220 1.47 2.06 -8.91
N SER A 221 0.49 1.29 -9.39
CA SER A 221 0.76 0.20 -10.34
C SER A 221 1.31 0.75 -11.66
N THR A 222 2.37 0.12 -12.18
CA THR A 222 2.96 0.48 -13.48
C THR A 222 2.50 -0.43 -14.63
N LYS A 223 1.50 -1.28 -14.39
CA LYS A 223 0.94 -2.13 -15.45
C LYS A 223 0.31 -1.32 -16.58
N TRP A 224 -0.19 -0.12 -16.24
CA TRP A 224 -0.79 0.82 -17.18
C TRP A 224 -0.01 2.13 -17.18
N PRO A 225 0.26 2.74 -18.33
CA PRO A 225 1.03 3.98 -18.41
C PRO A 225 0.31 5.09 -17.66
N LYS A 226 1.04 5.83 -16.84
CA LYS A 226 0.48 6.99 -16.11
C LYS A 226 -0.06 8.06 -17.08
N GLY A 227 0.66 8.30 -18.17
CA GLY A 227 0.34 9.33 -19.16
C GLY A 227 0.89 10.71 -18.82
N ASP A 228 0.56 11.65 -19.70
CA ASP A 228 0.89 13.07 -19.56
C ASP A 228 -0.14 13.80 -18.70
N PRO A 229 0.16 15.01 -18.20
CA PRO A 229 -0.81 15.84 -17.49
C PRO A 229 -2.11 15.93 -18.29
N ASN A 230 -3.24 15.68 -17.63
CA ASN A 230 -4.54 15.60 -18.29
C ASN A 230 -4.90 16.95 -18.93
N PRO A 231 -5.14 17.03 -20.26
CA PRO A 231 -5.49 18.27 -20.94
C PRO A 231 -6.85 18.84 -20.48
N TYR A 232 -7.68 18.00 -19.86
CA TYR A 232 -8.95 18.41 -19.25
C TYR A 232 -8.82 18.82 -17.79
N GLY A 233 -7.58 18.99 -17.27
CA GLY A 233 -7.27 19.26 -15.86
C GLY A 233 -8.05 20.42 -15.24
N LYS A 234 -8.48 21.42 -16.03
CA LYS A 234 -9.35 22.53 -15.56
C LYS A 234 -10.72 22.10 -15.01
N TYR A 235 -11.13 20.86 -15.31
CA TYR A 235 -12.37 20.26 -14.83
C TYR A 235 -12.12 19.25 -13.70
N PHE A 236 -10.94 19.29 -13.09
CA PHE A 236 -10.55 18.38 -12.00
C PHE A 236 -10.12 19.19 -10.79
N ILE A 237 -10.41 18.67 -9.61
CA ILE A 237 -9.79 19.11 -8.36
C ILE A 237 -8.64 18.15 -8.07
N GLY A 238 -7.40 18.68 -7.98
CA GLY A 238 -6.19 17.85 -7.88
C GLY A 238 -5.59 17.50 -9.24
N GLN A 239 -4.53 16.69 -9.22
CA GLN A 239 -3.76 16.35 -10.42
C GLN A 239 -4.21 15.02 -11.01
N SER A 240 -4.42 15.00 -12.31
CA SER A 240 -4.70 13.80 -13.09
C SER A 240 -3.86 13.72 -14.35
N TYR A 241 -3.77 12.53 -14.92
CA TYR A 241 -2.95 12.23 -16.10
C TYR A 241 -3.79 11.39 -17.06
N LEU A 242 -3.45 11.46 -18.34
CA LEU A 242 -4.15 10.76 -19.40
C LEU A 242 -3.15 10.06 -20.32
N ALA A 243 -3.35 8.78 -20.59
CA ALA A 243 -2.60 8.02 -21.56
C ALA A 243 -3.51 7.35 -22.58
N ASP A 244 -3.18 7.47 -23.86
CA ASP A 244 -3.79 6.65 -24.90
C ASP A 244 -3.14 5.25 -24.85
N VAL A 245 -3.95 4.23 -24.65
CA VAL A 245 -3.51 2.82 -24.63
C VAL A 245 -3.88 2.07 -25.91
N GLY A 246 -4.39 2.80 -26.90
CA GLY A 246 -4.77 2.27 -28.20
C GLY A 246 -6.23 1.80 -28.28
N GLY A 247 -6.73 1.64 -29.50
CA GLY A 247 -8.07 1.13 -29.75
C GLY A 247 -9.21 2.02 -29.24
N GLY A 248 -8.98 3.32 -29.04
CA GLY A 248 -9.97 4.25 -28.48
C GLY A 248 -10.12 4.12 -26.95
N VAL A 249 -9.22 3.41 -26.30
CA VAL A 249 -9.19 3.26 -24.84
C VAL A 249 -8.16 4.21 -24.25
N MET A 250 -8.59 4.95 -23.24
CA MET A 250 -7.71 5.83 -22.48
C MET A 250 -7.49 5.29 -21.06
N ASN A 251 -6.28 5.44 -20.52
CA ASN A 251 -6.04 5.25 -19.08
C ASN A 251 -6.03 6.63 -18.40
N VAL A 252 -6.90 6.81 -17.42
CA VAL A 252 -6.94 8.01 -16.58
C VAL A 252 -6.33 7.68 -15.23
N THR A 253 -5.28 8.42 -14.87
CA THR A 253 -4.60 8.28 -13.58
C THR A 253 -4.92 9.49 -12.71
N PHE A 254 -5.38 9.27 -11.50
CA PHE A 254 -5.71 10.29 -10.51
C PHE A 254 -4.75 10.18 -9.34
N GLU A 255 -4.17 11.30 -8.93
CA GLU A 255 -3.50 11.38 -7.63
C GLU A 255 -4.50 11.26 -6.48
N PRO A 256 -4.06 10.87 -5.26
CA PRO A 256 -4.92 10.85 -4.10
C PRO A 256 -5.70 12.16 -3.96
N ARG A 257 -7.01 12.06 -3.66
CA ARG A 257 -7.96 13.17 -3.53
C ARG A 257 -8.37 13.82 -4.86
N CYS A 258 -7.75 13.47 -5.98
CA CYS A 258 -8.12 14.02 -7.27
C CYS A 258 -9.47 13.46 -7.74
N ARG A 259 -10.33 14.33 -8.23
CA ARG A 259 -11.64 13.98 -8.77
C ARG A 259 -12.04 14.93 -9.88
N ASN A 260 -12.83 14.45 -10.83
CA ASN A 260 -13.38 15.32 -11.84
C ASN A 260 -14.66 16.03 -11.34
N ASN A 261 -15.07 17.05 -12.07
CA ASN A 261 -16.34 17.71 -11.87
C ASN A 261 -17.50 16.76 -12.20
N TRP A 262 -18.69 17.09 -11.73
CA TRP A 262 -19.90 16.54 -12.28
C TRP A 262 -19.93 16.77 -13.77
N HIS A 263 -20.32 15.75 -14.54
CA HIS A 263 -20.41 15.84 -16.01
C HIS A 263 -21.42 14.85 -16.58
N ILE A 264 -21.74 15.06 -17.85
CA ILE A 264 -22.70 14.24 -18.62
C ILE A 264 -22.06 13.87 -19.95
N HIS A 265 -22.23 12.63 -20.36
CA HIS A 265 -21.95 12.17 -21.72
C HIS A 265 -23.23 12.09 -22.51
N HIS A 266 -23.42 13.00 -23.48
CA HIS A 266 -24.57 13.03 -24.33
C HIS A 266 -24.44 12.03 -25.48
N LYS A 267 -25.48 11.24 -25.74
CA LYS A 267 -25.60 10.32 -26.87
C LYS A 267 -24.47 9.26 -26.95
N GLN A 268 -23.88 8.93 -25.83
CA GLN A 268 -22.83 7.89 -25.72
C GLN A 268 -22.78 7.30 -24.32
N VAL A 269 -22.44 6.02 -24.22
CA VAL A 269 -22.22 5.32 -22.96
C VAL A 269 -20.73 5.39 -22.62
N GLN A 270 -20.37 5.86 -21.42
CA GLN A 270 -19.01 5.75 -20.94
C GLN A 270 -18.82 4.45 -20.16
N VAL A 271 -17.74 3.74 -20.42
CA VAL A 271 -17.34 2.56 -19.61
C VAL A 271 -16.09 2.88 -18.83
N LEU A 272 -16.12 2.61 -17.54
CA LEU A 272 -14.98 2.70 -16.63
C LEU A 272 -14.59 1.29 -16.17
N ILE A 273 -13.30 0.97 -16.23
CA ILE A 273 -12.74 -0.29 -15.75
C ILE A 273 -11.62 0.06 -14.78
N CYS A 274 -11.82 -0.11 -13.47
CA CYS A 274 -10.75 0.11 -12.51
C CYS A 274 -9.64 -0.91 -12.70
N VAL A 275 -8.41 -0.44 -12.85
CA VAL A 275 -7.23 -1.29 -13.11
C VAL A 275 -6.16 -1.19 -12.03
N ALA A 276 -6.18 -0.12 -11.22
CA ALA A 276 -5.24 0.01 -10.10
C ALA A 276 -5.75 1.01 -9.04
N GLY A 277 -5.34 0.78 -7.81
CA GLY A 277 -5.65 1.64 -6.68
C GLY A 277 -7.12 1.60 -6.26
N ARG A 278 -7.59 2.68 -5.66
CA ARG A 278 -8.95 2.78 -5.11
C ARG A 278 -9.56 4.15 -5.43
N GLY A 279 -10.79 4.16 -5.86
CA GLY A 279 -11.51 5.38 -6.22
C GLY A 279 -13.01 5.28 -5.99
N TRP A 280 -13.71 6.29 -6.43
CA TRP A 280 -15.14 6.44 -6.27
C TRP A 280 -15.80 6.81 -7.59
N TYR A 281 -17.02 6.33 -7.76
CA TYR A 281 -17.97 6.75 -8.77
C TYR A 281 -19.29 7.10 -8.11
N GLN A 282 -19.96 8.16 -8.58
CA GLN A 282 -21.29 8.51 -8.07
C GLN A 282 -22.14 9.12 -9.18
N GLU A 283 -23.37 8.65 -9.30
CA GLU A 283 -24.44 9.32 -10.07
C GLU A 283 -25.13 10.36 -9.20
N TRP A 284 -25.61 11.42 -9.82
CA TRP A 284 -26.37 12.45 -9.12
C TRP A 284 -27.58 11.88 -8.40
N GLY A 285 -27.69 12.16 -7.11
CA GLY A 285 -28.80 11.69 -6.26
C GLY A 285 -28.73 10.22 -5.82
N LYS A 286 -27.61 9.50 -6.14
CA LYS A 286 -27.39 8.12 -5.68
C LYS A 286 -26.23 8.03 -4.71
N GLU A 287 -26.15 6.90 -4.00
CA GLU A 287 -25.01 6.60 -3.14
C GLU A 287 -23.74 6.36 -3.97
N PRO A 288 -22.57 6.78 -3.46
CA PRO A 288 -21.30 6.53 -4.12
C PRO A 288 -20.95 5.04 -4.14
N VAL A 289 -20.29 4.62 -5.21
CA VAL A 289 -19.81 3.25 -5.43
C VAL A 289 -18.29 3.25 -5.36
N GLU A 290 -17.73 2.42 -4.50
CA GLU A 290 -16.29 2.22 -4.43
C GLU A 290 -15.79 1.45 -5.67
N MET A 291 -14.70 1.93 -6.26
CA MET A 291 -14.04 1.30 -7.39
C MET A 291 -12.68 0.73 -6.96
N THR A 292 -12.53 -0.56 -7.09
CA THR A 292 -11.28 -1.31 -6.88
C THR A 292 -10.92 -2.10 -8.15
N PRO A 293 -9.69 -2.59 -8.32
CA PRO A 293 -9.30 -3.34 -9.51
C PRO A 293 -10.28 -4.47 -9.85
N GLY A 294 -10.77 -4.46 -11.10
CA GLY A 294 -11.82 -5.36 -11.57
C GLY A 294 -13.23 -4.78 -11.53
N THR A 295 -13.47 -3.65 -10.86
CA THR A 295 -14.77 -2.96 -10.91
C THR A 295 -15.00 -2.41 -12.32
N VAL A 296 -16.15 -2.73 -12.91
CA VAL A 296 -16.60 -2.23 -14.22
C VAL A 296 -17.91 -1.48 -14.06
N ILE A 297 -17.95 -0.25 -14.53
CA ILE A 297 -19.17 0.58 -14.53
C ILE A 297 -19.46 1.03 -15.95
N ALA A 298 -20.67 0.75 -16.43
CA ALA A 298 -21.18 1.28 -17.68
C ALA A 298 -22.18 2.39 -17.36
N ILE A 299 -21.83 3.61 -17.70
CA ILE A 299 -22.59 4.82 -17.40
C ILE A 299 -23.46 5.15 -18.62
N PRO A 300 -24.79 5.07 -18.50
CA PRO A 300 -25.69 5.39 -19.62
C PRO A 300 -25.51 6.84 -20.09
N ALA A 301 -25.86 7.09 -21.36
CA ALA A 301 -25.96 8.45 -21.85
C ALA A 301 -26.91 9.29 -20.97
N GLU A 302 -26.66 10.59 -20.90
CA GLU A 302 -27.46 11.60 -20.18
C GLU A 302 -27.40 11.45 -18.62
N VAL A 303 -26.56 10.57 -18.07
CA VAL A 303 -26.41 10.42 -16.62
C VAL A 303 -25.38 11.42 -16.09
N LYS A 304 -25.81 12.31 -15.20
CA LYS A 304 -24.92 13.21 -14.46
C LYS A 304 -24.15 12.42 -13.39
N HIS A 305 -22.81 12.43 -13.49
CA HIS A 305 -21.95 11.65 -12.61
C HIS A 305 -20.58 12.29 -12.40
N TRP A 306 -19.83 11.75 -11.47
CA TRP A 306 -18.40 12.03 -11.28
C TRP A 306 -17.66 10.77 -10.86
N HIS A 307 -16.33 10.77 -11.01
CA HIS A 307 -15.42 9.75 -10.49
C HIS A 307 -14.08 10.37 -10.10
N GLY A 308 -13.32 9.67 -9.25
CA GLY A 308 -12.03 10.15 -8.78
C GLY A 308 -11.38 9.21 -7.79
N ALA A 309 -10.14 9.53 -7.40
CA ALA A 309 -9.36 8.76 -6.44
C ALA A 309 -9.94 8.84 -5.02
N ALA A 310 -9.68 7.83 -4.21
CA ALA A 310 -9.87 7.91 -2.76
C ALA A 310 -8.84 8.89 -2.14
N LYS A 311 -9.09 9.30 -0.90
CA LYS A 311 -8.26 10.31 -0.22
C LYS A 311 -6.82 9.87 0.05
N ASP A 312 -6.58 8.57 0.09
CA ASP A 312 -5.34 7.92 0.51
C ASP A 312 -4.78 6.94 -0.53
N SER A 313 -5.32 6.93 -1.76
CA SER A 313 -4.91 6.02 -2.82
C SER A 313 -4.83 6.72 -4.17
N TRP A 314 -3.82 6.37 -4.96
CA TRP A 314 -3.87 6.54 -6.40
C TRP A 314 -5.04 5.74 -6.96
N PHE A 315 -5.54 6.18 -8.11
CA PHE A 315 -6.63 5.50 -8.80
C PHE A 315 -6.36 5.53 -10.31
N GLN A 316 -6.46 4.37 -10.94
CA GLN A 316 -6.40 4.25 -12.39
C GLN A 316 -7.61 3.50 -12.90
N HIS A 317 -8.21 4.03 -13.93
CA HIS A 317 -9.23 3.31 -14.69
C HIS A 317 -9.00 3.47 -16.18
N LEU A 318 -9.28 2.41 -16.92
CA LEU A 318 -9.48 2.50 -18.36
C LEU A 318 -10.85 3.09 -18.63
N THR A 319 -10.96 3.88 -19.68
CA THR A 319 -12.24 4.42 -20.15
C THR A 319 -12.33 4.38 -21.66
N TYR A 320 -13.50 4.08 -22.16
CA TYR A 320 -13.87 4.18 -23.56
C TYR A 320 -15.36 4.49 -23.68
N HIS A 321 -15.77 4.93 -24.87
CA HIS A 321 -17.17 5.18 -25.17
C HIS A 321 -17.70 4.10 -26.10
N LYS A 322 -18.94 3.68 -25.87
CA LYS A 322 -19.68 2.77 -26.76
C LYS A 322 -21.06 3.38 -27.07
N ASP A 323 -21.74 2.79 -28.04
CA ASP A 323 -23.08 3.23 -28.50
C ASP A 323 -23.09 4.73 -28.87
N VAL A 324 -21.98 5.19 -29.47
CA VAL A 324 -21.74 6.59 -29.82
C VAL A 324 -22.64 6.95 -31.00
N GLN A 325 -23.52 7.93 -30.80
CA GLN A 325 -24.43 8.43 -31.83
C GLN A 325 -23.90 9.74 -32.41
N ASP A 326 -24.46 10.13 -33.54
CA ASP A 326 -24.11 11.40 -34.22
C ASP A 326 -24.39 12.60 -33.31
N GLY A 327 -23.42 13.50 -33.20
CA GLY A 327 -23.47 14.66 -32.27
C GLY A 327 -23.24 14.31 -30.82
N ALA A 328 -22.59 13.16 -30.51
CA ALA A 328 -22.13 12.85 -29.14
C ALA A 328 -21.19 13.94 -28.61
N SER A 329 -21.32 14.27 -27.32
CA SER A 329 -20.50 15.32 -26.65
C SER A 329 -20.40 15.09 -25.16
N ASN A 330 -19.48 15.83 -24.52
CA ASN A 330 -19.33 15.85 -23.07
C ASN A 330 -19.71 17.23 -22.54
N GLU A 331 -20.52 17.28 -21.51
CA GLU A 331 -20.88 18.49 -20.77
C GLU A 331 -20.23 18.47 -19.39
N TRP A 332 -19.38 19.48 -19.08
CA TRP A 332 -18.77 19.65 -17.78
C TRP A 332 -19.59 20.63 -16.94
N LEU A 333 -19.89 20.21 -15.71
CA LEU A 333 -20.74 20.92 -14.78
C LEU A 333 -19.92 21.40 -13.54
N GLU A 334 -20.61 21.60 -12.42
CA GLU A 334 -20.03 22.09 -11.18
C GLU A 334 -19.00 21.14 -10.56
N PRO A 335 -18.02 21.67 -9.78
CA PRO A 335 -17.08 20.85 -9.03
C PRO A 335 -17.77 19.96 -7.99
N VAL A 336 -17.20 18.79 -7.73
CA VAL A 336 -17.52 17.97 -6.55
C VAL A 336 -16.86 18.59 -5.34
N ILE A 337 -17.64 19.29 -4.51
CA ILE A 337 -17.16 20.02 -3.35
C ILE A 337 -16.66 19.10 -2.22
N ASP A 338 -15.79 19.64 -1.36
CA ASP A 338 -15.20 18.86 -0.26
C ASP A 338 -16.25 18.31 0.72
N GLU A 339 -17.39 18.98 0.90
CA GLU A 339 -18.48 18.53 1.77
C GLU A 339 -19.14 17.23 1.28
N ILE A 340 -19.10 16.96 -0.02
CA ILE A 340 -19.55 15.69 -0.61
C ILE A 340 -18.42 14.66 -0.52
N TYR A 341 -17.22 15.03 -1.00
CA TYR A 341 -16.11 14.12 -1.13
C TYR A 341 -15.54 13.65 0.23
N SER A 342 -15.50 14.52 1.25
CA SER A 342 -14.93 14.17 2.57
C SER A 342 -15.73 13.12 3.35
N LYS A 343 -16.99 12.89 2.97
CA LYS A 343 -17.84 11.83 3.55
C LYS A 343 -17.44 10.43 3.07
N LEU A 344 -16.65 10.34 2.00
CA LEU A 344 -16.17 9.07 1.45
C LEU A 344 -14.93 8.61 2.23
N GLN A 345 -14.93 7.38 2.70
CA GLN A 345 -13.85 6.81 3.51
C GLN A 345 -12.83 6.03 2.68
#